data_0bc0f18bc7187ea9b385747e02d0f4d2
#
_entry.id   0bc0f18bc7187ea9b385747e02d0f4d2
#
_cell.length_a   1.000
_cell.length_b   1.000
_cell.length_c   1.000
_cell.angle_alpha   90.00
_cell.angle_beta   90.00
_cell.angle_gamma   90.00
#
_symmetry.space_group_name_H-M   'P 1'
#
loop_
_entity.id
_entity.type
_entity.pdbx_description
1 polymer ?
#
loop_
_entity_poly.entity_id
_entity_poly.type
_entity_poly.pdbx_seq_one_letter_code
_entity_poly.pdbx_strand_id
1 'polypeptide(L)'
;MALVLNELYAAPAQVPFDVQPVEAKRKLQGRFLHITDMHPDPYYLPGASEKSACHRKKPKKDKTRASYYGTPFSGCDSPFTLTNFTLDYLDKKWTSDIDFVIWTGDNARHDNDRKLPRTPDEIYHLNRVMANKMQEVFLSKGIPVVPSLGNNDVWPHNILMPGPNSITHEYSSIWQAFIPFPSLQVFQRGAYYSVEVIPDQLAVVSLNTMYFYDSNKAVGGCEFKERDDPGNLQLDWLEVQLEMYRQRGIKLWLSGHVPPTPGNYFPECYVRYAEMSLRYQDTILGHIFGHMNADHFTLIEARDLNIPLENAQGSANGTDAVGPYKKKKRDQLYQELLQDFSDLPKEKKIDHDEYAVVNISPSVVPNPYLPSFRIFAYNITGAPKKYSKTSRRKGHGHGPTLDKKHACKEGSAYQETWWCQLDKPWHSDADAPSRMNTLWTPLGYAQYNIRKKRLNASGKTRKPKYKLEYTTFAVDALHPPADPAAATKFKYAIPLRHLPRSLRNRTITESKFAPYQMRDLTIPSWVELAQRLARPKKEAELRKRFKKYMYQGGREG
;
A
#
# COMPACT_ATOMS: atom_id res chain seq x y z
N MET A 1 -51.34 -9.08 45.75
CA MET A 1 -50.12 -8.33 45.49
C MET A 1 -49.22 -9.19 44.56
N ALA A 2 -49.77 -9.62 43.42
CA ALA A 2 -49.08 -10.49 42.46
C ALA A 2 -49.54 -10.25 41.01
N LEU A 3 -49.91 -9.01 40.65
CA LEU A 3 -50.46 -8.70 39.31
C LEU A 3 -49.91 -7.39 38.69
N VAL A 4 -48.74 -6.90 39.15
CA VAL A 4 -48.18 -5.64 38.62
C VAL A 4 -46.73 -5.78 38.11
N LEU A 5 -46.20 -6.99 37.96
CA LEU A 5 -44.80 -7.21 37.53
C LEU A 5 -44.63 -7.79 36.11
N ASN A 6 -45.70 -7.88 35.30
CA ASN A 6 -45.62 -8.50 33.97
C ASN A 6 -45.64 -7.50 32.79
N GLU A 7 -45.66 -6.18 33.03
CA GLU A 7 -45.68 -5.19 31.93
C GLU A 7 -44.36 -4.44 31.72
N LEU A 8 -43.28 -4.79 32.41
CA LEU A 8 -42.00 -4.07 32.35
C LEU A 8 -40.89 -4.75 31.50
N TYR A 9 -41.17 -5.89 30.85
CA TYR A 9 -40.24 -6.57 29.96
C TYR A 9 -40.87 -7.02 28.65
N ALA A 10 -41.70 -6.20 28.02
CA ALA A 10 -41.93 -6.33 26.61
C ALA A 10 -40.68 -5.76 25.90
N ALA A 11 -39.80 -6.65 25.41
CA ALA A 11 -38.77 -6.22 24.49
C ALA A 11 -39.40 -5.41 23.36
N PRO A 12 -38.87 -4.24 22.99
CA PRO A 12 -39.39 -3.49 21.87
C PRO A 12 -39.45 -4.41 20.67
N ALA A 13 -40.65 -4.53 20.06
CA ALA A 13 -40.81 -5.29 18.83
C ALA A 13 -39.72 -4.86 17.86
N GLN A 14 -38.83 -5.78 17.49
CA GLN A 14 -37.87 -5.57 16.42
C GLN A 14 -38.72 -5.28 15.18
N VAL A 15 -38.82 -4.00 14.81
CA VAL A 15 -39.31 -3.61 13.49
C VAL A 15 -38.31 -4.23 12.52
N PRO A 16 -38.70 -5.14 11.63
CA PRO A 16 -37.80 -5.61 10.60
C PRO A 16 -37.39 -4.38 9.80
N PHE A 17 -36.12 -3.99 9.89
CA PHE A 17 -35.53 -3.11 8.91
C PHE A 17 -35.49 -3.89 7.60
N ASP A 18 -36.57 -3.85 6.85
CA ASP A 18 -36.60 -4.26 5.46
C ASP A 18 -35.86 -3.18 4.66
N VAL A 19 -34.56 -3.13 4.83
CA VAL A 19 -33.68 -2.38 3.96
C VAL A 19 -33.59 -3.19 2.68
N GLN A 20 -34.58 -3.00 1.83
CA GLN A 20 -34.45 -3.37 0.42
C GLN A 20 -33.20 -2.66 -0.10
N PRO A 21 -32.13 -3.37 -0.49
CA PRO A 21 -31.01 -2.72 -1.15
C PRO A 21 -31.46 -2.35 -2.56
N VAL A 22 -31.95 -1.14 -2.72
CA VAL A 22 -31.97 -0.49 -4.03
C VAL A 22 -30.55 -0.05 -4.34
N GLU A 23 -29.64 -1.00 -4.42
CA GLU A 23 -28.38 -0.80 -5.10
C GLU A 23 -28.63 -0.89 -6.60
N ALA A 24 -28.89 0.25 -7.22
CA ALA A 24 -28.60 0.39 -8.65
C ALA A 24 -27.12 0.03 -8.81
N LYS A 25 -26.83 -1.18 -9.33
CA LYS A 25 -25.45 -1.70 -9.49
C LYS A 25 -24.61 -0.63 -10.18
N ARG A 26 -23.80 0.08 -9.44
CA ARG A 26 -22.93 1.12 -9.97
C ARG A 26 -22.08 0.51 -11.09
N LYS A 27 -22.08 1.15 -12.27
CA LYS A 27 -21.26 0.68 -13.40
C LYS A 27 -19.79 0.82 -13.04
N LEU A 28 -19.08 -0.29 -12.97
CA LEU A 28 -17.66 -0.31 -12.65
C LEU A 28 -16.83 0.45 -13.68
N GLN A 29 -15.89 1.23 -13.18
CA GLN A 29 -14.92 1.98 -13.97
C GLN A 29 -13.64 1.17 -14.25
N GLY A 30 -13.36 0.15 -13.44
CA GLY A 30 -12.15 -0.66 -13.50
C GLY A 30 -10.92 0.09 -13.01
N ARG A 31 -11.09 0.99 -12.05
CA ARG A 31 -9.99 1.79 -11.49
C ARG A 31 -10.19 2.06 -10.01
N PHE A 32 -9.08 2.17 -9.29
CA PHE A 32 -9.08 2.64 -7.91
C PHE A 32 -7.93 3.63 -7.64
N LEU A 33 -8.12 4.45 -6.62
CA LEU A 33 -7.11 5.38 -6.13
C LEU A 33 -6.28 4.70 -5.03
N HIS A 34 -4.95 4.80 -5.13
CA HIS A 34 -4.04 4.59 -4.00
C HIS A 34 -3.45 5.95 -3.58
N ILE A 35 -3.65 6.29 -2.31
CA ILE A 35 -3.17 7.52 -1.68
C ILE A 35 -2.60 7.18 -0.30
N THR A 36 -1.50 7.84 0.09
CA THR A 36 -0.76 7.53 1.31
C THR A 36 0.00 8.74 1.82
N ASP A 37 0.40 8.69 3.09
CA ASP A 37 1.37 9.60 3.71
C ASP A 37 1.02 11.08 3.45
N MET A 38 -0.13 11.52 3.96
CA MET A 38 -0.60 12.90 3.75
C MET A 38 0.03 13.89 4.71
N HIS A 39 0.34 13.50 5.94
CA HIS A 39 1.01 14.26 7.00
C HIS A 39 0.59 15.74 7.05
N PRO A 40 -0.71 16.06 7.25
CA PRO A 40 -1.13 17.45 7.40
C PRO A 40 -0.50 18.07 8.64
N ASP A 41 0.08 19.26 8.46
CA ASP A 41 0.79 19.98 9.51
C ASP A 41 0.12 21.34 9.79
N PRO A 42 -0.54 21.49 10.95
CA PRO A 42 -1.22 22.72 11.33
C PRO A 42 -0.26 23.88 11.64
N TYR A 43 1.00 23.57 11.92
CA TYR A 43 2.02 24.56 12.26
C TYR A 43 2.84 25.05 11.06
N TYR A 44 2.61 24.45 9.89
CA TYR A 44 3.30 24.85 8.67
C TYR A 44 3.04 26.31 8.33
N LEU A 45 4.10 27.12 8.27
CA LEU A 45 4.03 28.54 8.01
C LEU A 45 4.72 28.89 6.68
N PRO A 46 4.00 29.33 5.64
CA PRO A 46 4.62 29.83 4.43
C PRO A 46 5.65 30.94 4.70
N GLY A 47 6.82 30.83 4.08
CA GLY A 47 7.94 31.74 4.32
C GLY A 47 8.81 31.41 5.54
N ALA A 48 8.48 30.34 6.28
CA ALA A 48 9.29 29.85 7.39
C ALA A 48 10.57 29.14 6.91
N SER A 49 11.43 28.80 7.85
CA SER A 49 12.69 28.11 7.57
C SER A 49 12.47 26.59 7.45
N GLU A 50 13.03 25.97 6.41
CA GLU A 50 13.07 24.52 6.26
C GLU A 50 13.79 23.84 7.44
N LYS A 51 14.82 24.48 8.03
CA LYS A 51 15.56 23.96 9.19
C LYS A 51 14.72 23.86 10.46
N SER A 52 13.57 24.50 10.51
CA SER A 52 12.62 24.43 11.63
C SER A 52 11.35 23.68 11.23
N ALA A 53 11.47 22.65 10.39
CA ALA A 53 10.34 21.92 9.82
C ALA A 53 9.23 22.83 9.26
N CYS A 54 9.60 23.99 8.70
CA CYS A 54 8.68 25.01 8.19
C CYS A 54 7.76 25.66 9.23
N HIS A 55 8.08 25.64 10.53
CA HIS A 55 7.21 26.15 11.60
C HIS A 55 7.53 27.59 12.02
N ARG A 56 8.75 28.07 11.86
CA ARG A 56 9.19 29.36 12.40
C ARG A 56 9.73 30.30 11.32
N LYS A 57 9.52 31.61 11.53
CA LYS A 57 10.06 32.65 10.65
C LYS A 57 11.57 32.50 10.47
N LYS A 58 12.01 32.75 9.27
CA LYS A 58 13.38 32.61 8.83
C LYS A 58 14.26 33.78 9.23
N PRO A 59 15.50 33.52 9.70
CA PRO A 59 16.52 34.54 9.80
C PRO A 59 16.78 35.21 8.43
N LYS A 60 17.05 36.51 8.42
CA LYS A 60 17.22 37.32 7.18
C LYS A 60 18.25 36.76 6.18
N LYS A 61 19.26 36.03 6.67
CA LYS A 61 20.36 35.46 5.86
C LYS A 61 20.05 34.11 5.17
N ASP A 62 18.97 33.45 5.50
CA ASP A 62 18.64 32.17 4.92
C ASP A 62 17.99 32.29 3.54
N LYS A 63 18.36 31.47 2.56
CA LYS A 63 17.90 31.54 1.16
C LYS A 63 16.66 30.68 0.85
N THR A 64 16.45 29.59 1.58
CA THR A 64 15.35 28.65 1.35
C THR A 64 14.17 28.93 2.27
N ARG A 65 12.96 29.01 1.73
CA ARG A 65 11.73 29.35 2.46
C ARG A 65 10.60 28.41 2.10
N ALA A 66 9.80 28.08 3.10
CA ALA A 66 8.59 27.30 2.94
C ALA A 66 7.65 27.94 1.90
N SER A 67 7.24 27.13 0.93
CA SER A 67 6.29 27.52 -0.11
C SER A 67 4.84 27.38 0.37
N TYR A 68 3.88 28.03 -0.31
CA TYR A 68 2.47 28.02 0.12
C TYR A 68 1.80 26.64 0.00
N TYR A 69 2.18 25.84 -0.99
CA TYR A 69 1.65 24.49 -1.25
C TYR A 69 2.66 23.38 -0.93
N GLY A 70 3.51 23.58 0.07
CA GLY A 70 4.50 22.58 0.49
C GLY A 70 5.88 22.79 -0.13
N THR A 71 6.89 22.24 0.52
CA THR A 71 8.30 22.46 0.21
C THR A 71 8.96 21.12 -0.08
N PRO A 72 8.99 20.67 -1.35
CA PRO A 72 9.54 19.36 -1.71
C PRO A 72 11.06 19.34 -1.56
N PHE A 73 11.60 18.16 -1.33
CA PHE A 73 13.01 17.89 -1.08
C PHE A 73 13.51 18.55 0.22
N SER A 74 12.66 18.61 1.22
CA SER A 74 12.93 19.12 2.57
C SER A 74 12.31 18.19 3.62
N GLY A 75 12.62 18.44 4.90
CA GLY A 75 11.97 17.76 6.03
C GLY A 75 10.67 18.44 6.49
N CYS A 76 9.97 19.16 5.64
CA CYS A 76 8.72 19.85 6.00
C CYS A 76 7.51 19.03 5.57
N ASP A 77 6.55 18.90 6.45
CA ASP A 77 5.30 18.19 6.20
C ASP A 77 4.31 18.97 5.32
N SER A 78 3.14 18.44 5.08
CA SER A 78 2.14 19.04 4.21
C SER A 78 1.41 20.21 4.86
N PRO A 79 1.43 21.41 4.30
CA PRO A 79 0.45 22.41 4.73
C PRO A 79 -0.98 21.96 4.38
N PHE A 80 -1.97 22.34 5.16
CA PHE A 80 -3.38 22.07 4.85
C PHE A 80 -3.82 22.58 3.48
N THR A 81 -3.14 23.59 2.96
CA THR A 81 -3.37 24.08 1.58
C THR A 81 -3.04 23.01 0.53
N LEU A 82 -2.07 22.13 0.78
CA LEU A 82 -1.73 21.04 -0.12
C LEU A 82 -2.72 19.86 0.03
N THR A 83 -2.99 19.42 1.25
CA THR A 83 -3.90 18.28 1.49
C THR A 83 -5.31 18.59 1.00
N ASN A 84 -5.84 19.77 1.32
CA ASN A 84 -7.15 20.22 0.81
C ASN A 84 -7.14 20.33 -0.71
N PHE A 85 -6.10 20.94 -1.31
CA PHE A 85 -5.97 21.01 -2.77
C PHE A 85 -5.95 19.63 -3.40
N THR A 86 -5.25 18.65 -2.80
CA THR A 86 -5.16 17.28 -3.31
C THR A 86 -6.54 16.61 -3.33
N LEU A 87 -7.27 16.67 -2.23
CA LEU A 87 -8.60 16.08 -2.12
C LEU A 87 -9.63 16.81 -3.02
N ASP A 88 -9.61 18.14 -3.08
CA ASP A 88 -10.44 18.92 -4.02
C ASP A 88 -10.13 18.57 -5.50
N TYR A 89 -8.86 18.31 -5.82
CA TYR A 89 -8.47 17.89 -7.16
C TYR A 89 -9.00 16.50 -7.49
N LEU A 90 -8.86 15.56 -6.57
CA LEU A 90 -9.36 14.19 -6.70
C LEU A 90 -10.88 14.19 -6.83
N ASP A 91 -11.57 14.99 -6.01
CA ASP A 91 -13.01 15.17 -6.08
C ASP A 91 -13.47 15.58 -7.49
N LYS A 92 -12.90 16.65 -8.01
CA LYS A 92 -13.30 17.25 -9.30
C LYS A 92 -12.88 16.44 -10.52
N LYS A 93 -11.86 15.58 -10.38
CA LYS A 93 -11.23 14.96 -11.55
C LYS A 93 -11.38 13.45 -11.60
N TRP A 94 -11.49 12.78 -10.46
CA TRP A 94 -11.37 11.33 -10.40
C TRP A 94 -12.56 10.59 -9.79
N THR A 95 -13.39 11.23 -8.98
CA THR A 95 -14.51 10.53 -8.31
C THR A 95 -15.49 9.85 -9.29
N SER A 96 -15.64 10.38 -10.51
CA SER A 96 -16.43 9.73 -11.57
C SER A 96 -15.73 8.57 -12.27
N ASP A 97 -14.44 8.37 -12.05
CA ASP A 97 -13.59 7.43 -12.80
C ASP A 97 -13.03 6.29 -11.96
N ILE A 98 -13.27 6.28 -10.65
CA ILE A 98 -12.76 5.26 -9.72
C ILE A 98 -13.87 4.52 -9.02
N ASP A 99 -13.60 3.29 -8.62
CA ASP A 99 -14.57 2.41 -7.96
C ASP A 99 -14.42 2.42 -6.44
N PHE A 100 -13.19 2.51 -5.94
CA PHE A 100 -12.85 2.56 -4.52
C PHE A 100 -11.51 3.28 -4.28
N VAL A 101 -11.14 3.45 -3.01
CA VAL A 101 -9.89 4.09 -2.57
C VAL A 101 -9.19 3.17 -1.57
N ILE A 102 -7.89 2.93 -1.76
CA ILE A 102 -6.99 2.36 -0.76
C ILE A 102 -6.14 3.51 -0.19
N TRP A 103 -6.19 3.68 1.14
CA TRP A 103 -5.57 4.77 1.85
C TRP A 103 -4.65 4.23 2.94
N THR A 104 -3.35 4.22 2.68
CA THR A 104 -2.38 3.44 3.46
C THR A 104 -1.69 4.23 4.57
N GLY A 105 -2.43 5.09 5.28
CA GLY A 105 -2.02 5.62 6.58
C GLY A 105 -1.16 6.89 6.53
N ASP A 106 -0.62 7.21 7.69
CA ASP A 106 0.20 8.39 8.01
C ASP A 106 -0.51 9.72 7.73
N ASN A 107 -1.52 9.99 8.58
CA ASN A 107 -2.37 11.17 8.51
C ASN A 107 -2.07 12.18 9.63
N ALA A 108 -1.11 11.90 10.49
CA ALA A 108 -0.56 12.84 11.44
C ALA A 108 0.82 13.33 10.97
N ARG A 109 1.19 14.57 11.32
CA ARG A 109 2.50 15.12 10.98
C ARG A 109 3.63 14.32 11.62
N HIS A 110 4.84 14.40 11.07
CA HIS A 110 6.04 13.84 11.70
C HIS A 110 6.44 14.58 12.98
N ASP A 111 7.26 13.96 13.81
CA ASP A 111 7.89 14.58 14.98
C ASP A 111 9.22 15.25 14.61
N ASN A 112 9.21 16.09 13.58
CA ASN A 112 10.40 16.72 13.00
C ASN A 112 10.88 17.96 13.78
N ASP A 113 10.08 18.45 14.73
CA ASP A 113 10.39 19.65 15.51
C ASP A 113 10.26 19.42 17.00
N ARG A 114 11.38 19.16 17.68
CA ARG A 114 11.43 18.95 19.14
C ARG A 114 10.85 20.10 19.96
N LYS A 115 10.67 21.30 19.37
CA LYS A 115 10.03 22.46 20.05
C LYS A 115 8.51 22.41 19.97
N LEU A 116 7.97 21.54 19.14
CA LEU A 116 6.54 21.31 18.96
C LEU A 116 6.27 19.80 19.02
N PRO A 117 6.37 19.19 20.22
CA PRO A 117 6.12 17.75 20.36
C PRO A 117 4.68 17.44 19.97
N ARG A 118 4.47 16.28 19.38
CA ARG A 118 3.11 15.78 19.08
C ARG A 118 2.44 15.29 20.35
N THR A 119 1.12 15.35 20.37
CA THR A 119 0.29 14.75 21.42
C THR A 119 -0.71 13.75 20.82
N PRO A 120 -1.21 12.79 21.61
CA PRO A 120 -2.28 11.90 21.15
C PRO A 120 -3.49 12.66 20.61
N ASP A 121 -3.94 13.71 21.30
CA ASP A 121 -5.10 14.52 20.89
C ASP A 121 -4.88 15.19 19.53
N GLU A 122 -3.67 15.71 19.27
CA GLU A 122 -3.32 16.28 17.96
C GLU A 122 -3.38 15.21 16.87
N ILE A 123 -2.80 14.02 17.12
CA ILE A 123 -2.80 12.91 16.18
C ILE A 123 -4.23 12.49 15.82
N TYR A 124 -5.07 12.30 16.84
CA TYR A 124 -6.48 11.94 16.63
C TYR A 124 -7.27 13.04 15.93
N HIS A 125 -7.03 14.31 16.28
CA HIS A 125 -7.65 15.44 15.61
C HIS A 125 -7.31 15.46 14.11
N LEU A 126 -6.02 15.32 13.75
CA LEU A 126 -5.60 15.30 12.36
C LEU A 126 -6.23 14.13 11.59
N ASN A 127 -6.26 12.94 12.19
CA ASN A 127 -6.93 11.78 11.59
C ASN A 127 -8.44 11.99 11.41
N ARG A 128 -9.14 12.61 12.37
CA ARG A 128 -10.56 12.97 12.20
C ARG A 128 -10.78 13.96 11.06
N VAL A 129 -9.93 14.98 10.96
CA VAL A 129 -10.00 15.96 9.86
C VAL A 129 -9.85 15.26 8.51
N MET A 130 -8.87 14.37 8.39
CA MET A 130 -8.65 13.62 7.15
C MET A 130 -9.78 12.62 6.87
N ALA A 131 -10.26 11.88 7.88
CA ALA A 131 -11.38 10.96 7.74
C ALA A 131 -12.65 11.66 7.25
N ASN A 132 -13.00 12.81 7.85
CA ASN A 132 -14.15 13.62 7.44
C ASN A 132 -14.01 14.07 5.96
N LYS A 133 -12.82 14.49 5.54
CA LYS A 133 -12.57 14.86 4.15
C LYS A 133 -12.67 13.67 3.20
N MET A 134 -12.18 12.49 3.58
CA MET A 134 -12.32 11.28 2.78
C MET A 134 -13.78 10.83 2.67
N GLN A 135 -14.59 10.99 3.73
CA GLN A 135 -16.04 10.77 3.70
C GLN A 135 -16.73 11.75 2.75
N GLU A 136 -16.44 13.05 2.88
CA GLU A 136 -17.02 14.11 2.03
C GLU A 136 -16.72 13.87 0.54
N VAL A 137 -15.47 13.56 0.21
CA VAL A 137 -15.00 13.47 -1.19
C VAL A 137 -15.43 12.15 -1.85
N PHE A 138 -15.38 11.03 -1.13
CA PHE A 138 -15.53 9.71 -1.73
C PHE A 138 -16.75 8.95 -1.21
N LEU A 139 -16.87 8.74 0.10
CA LEU A 139 -17.92 7.88 0.65
C LEU A 139 -19.31 8.43 0.39
N SER A 140 -19.50 9.75 0.47
CA SER A 140 -20.76 10.45 0.14
C SER A 140 -21.23 10.22 -1.31
N LYS A 141 -20.33 9.76 -2.18
CA LYS A 141 -20.59 9.42 -3.59
C LYS A 141 -20.65 7.91 -3.85
N GLY A 142 -20.77 7.12 -2.78
CA GLY A 142 -20.80 5.67 -2.87
C GLY A 142 -19.45 5.05 -3.30
N ILE A 143 -18.33 5.72 -3.05
CA ILE A 143 -16.97 5.21 -3.32
C ILE A 143 -16.39 4.71 -2.00
N PRO A 144 -16.24 3.39 -1.79
CA PRO A 144 -15.64 2.85 -0.60
C PRO A 144 -14.21 3.37 -0.39
N VAL A 145 -13.85 3.63 0.86
CA VAL A 145 -12.50 4.03 1.27
C VAL A 145 -11.99 3.03 2.29
N VAL A 146 -10.79 2.53 2.09
CA VAL A 146 -10.16 1.53 2.96
C VAL A 146 -8.89 2.10 3.58
N PRO A 147 -8.96 2.69 4.79
CA PRO A 147 -7.81 3.19 5.52
C PRO A 147 -6.99 2.06 6.17
N SER A 148 -5.69 2.28 6.32
CA SER A 148 -4.77 1.51 7.17
C SER A 148 -4.05 2.43 8.15
N LEU A 149 -3.67 1.91 9.32
CA LEU A 149 -2.97 2.67 10.34
C LEU A 149 -1.49 2.83 9.98
N GLY A 150 -0.96 4.06 10.06
CA GLY A 150 0.45 4.36 9.86
C GLY A 150 1.23 4.51 11.17
N ASN A 151 2.54 4.54 11.09
CA ASN A 151 3.42 4.63 12.26
C ASN A 151 3.44 6.03 12.89
N ASN A 152 3.08 7.07 12.13
CA ASN A 152 2.88 8.41 12.67
C ASN A 152 1.46 8.63 13.23
N ASP A 153 0.55 7.71 13.00
CA ASP A 153 -0.83 7.76 13.50
C ASP A 153 -0.95 7.25 14.95
N VAL A 154 0.13 6.79 15.54
CA VAL A 154 0.19 6.27 16.91
C VAL A 154 1.10 7.10 17.82
N TRP A 155 0.95 6.94 19.13
CA TRP A 155 1.77 7.56 20.15
C TRP A 155 2.11 6.56 21.29
N PRO A 156 3.37 6.47 21.71
CA PRO A 156 4.57 7.12 21.13
C PRO A 156 4.84 6.72 19.67
N HIS A 157 5.63 7.52 18.95
CA HIS A 157 5.98 7.26 17.54
C HIS A 157 6.50 5.83 17.35
N ASN A 158 5.98 5.11 16.38
CA ASN A 158 6.25 3.70 16.08
C ASN A 158 5.77 2.70 17.12
N ILE A 159 5.17 3.10 18.23
CA ILE A 159 4.81 2.20 19.33
C ILE A 159 3.31 2.00 19.40
N LEU A 160 2.89 0.76 19.19
CA LEU A 160 1.51 0.33 19.36
C LEU A 160 1.48 -0.98 20.16
N MET A 161 0.93 -0.92 21.34
CA MET A 161 0.73 -2.09 22.21
C MET A 161 -0.35 -3.01 21.64
N PRO A 162 -0.36 -4.31 22.05
CA PRO A 162 -1.48 -5.20 21.74
C PRO A 162 -2.82 -4.58 22.16
N GLY A 163 -3.81 -4.69 21.28
CA GLY A 163 -5.17 -4.25 21.58
C GLY A 163 -6.04 -5.34 22.24
N PRO A 164 -7.23 -4.97 22.73
CA PRO A 164 -7.82 -3.63 22.63
C PRO A 164 -7.17 -2.62 23.56
N ASN A 165 -6.98 -1.41 23.09
CA ASN A 165 -6.41 -0.30 23.86
C ASN A 165 -7.05 1.04 23.46
N SER A 166 -6.66 2.14 24.10
CA SER A 166 -7.23 3.47 23.82
C SER A 166 -7.03 3.90 22.37
N ILE A 167 -5.91 3.55 21.73
CA ILE A 167 -5.61 3.90 20.33
C ILE A 167 -6.56 3.15 19.39
N THR A 168 -6.69 1.81 19.52
CA THR A 168 -7.58 1.02 18.66
C THR A 168 -9.05 1.41 18.85
N HIS A 169 -9.44 1.78 20.09
CA HIS A 169 -10.79 2.28 20.37
C HIS A 169 -11.05 3.63 19.69
N GLU A 170 -10.10 4.56 19.80
CA GLU A 170 -10.21 5.88 19.19
C GLU A 170 -10.33 5.78 17.66
N TYR A 171 -9.46 4.96 17.00
CA TYR A 171 -9.54 4.75 15.57
C TYR A 171 -10.83 4.03 15.13
N SER A 172 -11.40 3.17 15.96
CA SER A 172 -12.70 2.56 15.65
C SER A 172 -13.81 3.60 15.55
N SER A 173 -13.71 4.68 16.34
CA SER A 173 -14.63 5.83 16.26
C SER A 173 -14.31 6.72 15.05
N ILE A 174 -13.04 7.07 14.83
CA ILE A 174 -12.62 7.94 13.73
C ILE A 174 -12.97 7.33 12.36
N TRP A 175 -12.81 6.01 12.22
CA TRP A 175 -13.01 5.29 10.95
C TRP A 175 -14.32 4.49 10.89
N GLN A 176 -15.24 4.70 11.82
CA GLN A 176 -16.50 3.96 11.90
C GLN A 176 -17.25 3.88 10.56
N ALA A 177 -17.23 4.95 9.76
CA ALA A 177 -17.90 5.00 8.48
C ALA A 177 -17.25 4.14 7.37
N PHE A 178 -15.99 3.73 7.56
CA PHE A 178 -15.22 2.93 6.58
C PHE A 178 -15.18 1.46 6.94
N ILE A 179 -15.39 1.12 8.22
CA ILE A 179 -15.25 -0.25 8.72
C ILE A 179 -16.62 -0.92 8.67
N PRO A 180 -16.75 -2.08 7.99
CA PRO A 180 -18.00 -2.84 8.02
C PRO A 180 -18.39 -3.22 9.46
N PHE A 181 -19.67 -3.11 9.78
CA PHE A 181 -20.16 -3.41 11.12
C PHE A 181 -19.70 -4.77 11.68
N PRO A 182 -19.71 -5.88 10.90
CA PRO A 182 -19.20 -7.17 11.40
C PRO A 182 -17.71 -7.17 11.74
N SER A 183 -16.94 -6.23 11.18
CA SER A 183 -15.48 -6.12 11.40
C SER A 183 -15.10 -5.22 12.58
N LEU A 184 -16.06 -4.48 13.17
CA LEU A 184 -15.75 -3.50 14.22
C LEU A 184 -15.09 -4.12 15.46
N GLN A 185 -15.51 -5.29 15.90
CA GLN A 185 -14.91 -5.95 17.07
C GLN A 185 -13.47 -6.39 16.80
N VAL A 186 -13.21 -6.93 15.63
CA VAL A 186 -11.84 -7.30 15.20
C VAL A 186 -10.98 -6.05 15.09
N PHE A 187 -11.52 -4.97 14.53
CA PHE A 187 -10.82 -3.70 14.43
C PHE A 187 -10.48 -3.11 15.80
N GLN A 188 -11.42 -3.08 16.73
CA GLN A 188 -11.16 -2.60 18.10
C GLN A 188 -10.09 -3.40 18.82
N ARG A 189 -9.97 -4.70 18.51
CA ARG A 189 -8.92 -5.55 19.06
C ARG A 189 -7.55 -5.30 18.43
N GLY A 190 -7.49 -5.10 17.12
CA GLY A 190 -6.19 -5.11 16.42
C GLY A 190 -5.99 -4.03 15.36
N ALA A 191 -6.97 -3.16 15.10
CA ALA A 191 -6.95 -2.14 14.06
C ALA A 191 -6.66 -2.71 12.65
N TYR A 192 -7.16 -3.92 12.37
CA TYR A 192 -7.16 -4.56 11.05
C TYR A 192 -8.54 -5.10 10.71
N TYR A 193 -8.87 -5.18 9.43
CA TYR A 193 -10.18 -5.62 8.95
C TYR A 193 -10.14 -5.96 7.46
N SER A 194 -11.24 -6.52 6.96
CA SER A 194 -11.45 -6.71 5.53
C SER A 194 -12.79 -6.11 5.11
N VAL A 195 -12.87 -5.66 3.86
CA VAL A 195 -14.08 -5.09 3.27
C VAL A 195 -14.23 -5.48 1.80
N GLU A 196 -15.41 -5.89 1.40
CA GLU A 196 -15.74 -6.11 0.01
C GLU A 196 -16.03 -4.76 -0.66
N VAL A 197 -15.07 -4.26 -1.43
CA VAL A 197 -15.21 -2.99 -2.18
C VAL A 197 -16.08 -3.16 -3.43
N ILE A 198 -16.21 -4.39 -3.92
CA ILE A 198 -17.19 -4.82 -4.90
C ILE A 198 -17.84 -6.08 -4.33
N PRO A 199 -19.11 -6.00 -3.89
CA PRO A 199 -19.79 -7.12 -3.22
C PRO A 199 -19.65 -8.44 -3.97
N ASP A 200 -19.33 -9.51 -3.24
CA ASP A 200 -19.16 -10.88 -3.70
C ASP A 200 -18.09 -11.09 -4.79
N GLN A 201 -17.20 -10.10 -5.05
CA GLN A 201 -16.25 -10.18 -6.16
C GLN A 201 -14.84 -9.70 -5.81
N LEU A 202 -14.71 -8.55 -5.15
CA LEU A 202 -13.42 -7.94 -4.87
C LEU A 202 -13.38 -7.37 -3.45
N ALA A 203 -12.37 -7.77 -2.69
CA ALA A 203 -12.14 -7.31 -1.34
C ALA A 203 -10.79 -6.58 -1.20
N VAL A 204 -10.67 -5.81 -0.13
CA VAL A 204 -9.41 -5.24 0.35
C VAL A 204 -9.26 -5.64 1.81
N VAL A 205 -8.10 -6.17 2.15
CA VAL A 205 -7.69 -6.45 3.54
C VAL A 205 -6.77 -5.32 3.98
N SER A 206 -7.18 -4.60 5.02
CA SER A 206 -6.38 -3.57 5.67
C SER A 206 -5.68 -4.16 6.88
N LEU A 207 -4.36 -4.23 6.81
CA LEU A 207 -3.50 -4.77 7.86
C LEU A 207 -3.00 -3.67 8.77
N ASN A 208 -2.93 -3.95 10.06
CA ASN A 208 -2.18 -3.16 11.01
C ASN A 208 -0.72 -3.60 11.01
N THR A 209 0.08 -2.96 10.17
CA THR A 209 1.49 -3.32 9.99
C THR A 209 2.36 -2.91 11.17
N MET A 210 1.85 -2.15 12.14
CA MET A 210 2.56 -1.85 13.39
C MET A 210 2.85 -3.09 14.22
N TYR A 211 2.05 -4.15 14.08
CA TYR A 211 2.28 -5.43 14.76
C TYR A 211 3.36 -6.29 14.09
N PHE A 212 3.80 -5.92 12.90
CA PHE A 212 4.88 -6.58 12.17
C PHE A 212 6.17 -5.76 12.15
N TYR A 213 6.06 -4.44 12.41
CA TYR A 213 7.13 -3.47 12.24
C TYR A 213 8.19 -3.62 13.33
N ASP A 214 9.46 -3.85 12.95
CA ASP A 214 10.57 -4.11 13.87
C ASP A 214 10.90 -2.94 14.79
N SER A 215 10.53 -1.72 14.41
CA SER A 215 10.68 -0.53 15.26
C SER A 215 9.61 -0.42 16.34
N ASN A 216 8.54 -1.23 16.29
CA ASN A 216 7.56 -1.32 17.37
C ASN A 216 8.08 -2.25 18.49
N LYS A 217 8.68 -1.66 19.50
CA LYS A 217 9.24 -2.40 20.63
C LYS A 217 8.21 -2.85 21.70
N ALA A 218 6.93 -2.67 21.43
CA ALA A 218 5.83 -3.10 22.33
C ALA A 218 5.23 -4.46 21.96
N VAL A 219 5.76 -5.15 20.95
CA VAL A 219 5.30 -6.47 20.47
C VAL A 219 6.46 -7.46 20.37
N GLY A 220 6.14 -8.76 20.35
CA GLY A 220 7.15 -9.83 20.39
C GLY A 220 7.72 -10.25 19.04
N GLY A 221 7.20 -9.72 17.93
CA GLY A 221 7.77 -9.99 16.59
C GLY A 221 7.34 -11.32 15.97
N CYS A 222 6.16 -11.80 16.29
CA CYS A 222 5.56 -13.03 15.75
C CYS A 222 6.33 -14.32 16.09
N GLU A 223 7.08 -14.36 17.18
CA GLU A 223 7.81 -15.57 17.57
C GLU A 223 6.86 -16.77 17.67
N PHE A 224 7.32 -17.93 17.21
CA PHE A 224 6.50 -19.14 17.16
C PHE A 224 5.94 -19.55 18.53
N LYS A 225 6.68 -19.33 19.62
CA LYS A 225 6.26 -19.63 21.00
C LYS A 225 5.25 -18.62 21.55
N GLU A 226 5.26 -17.41 21.05
CA GLU A 226 4.43 -16.31 21.52
C GLU A 226 3.09 -16.27 20.73
N ARG A 227 2.23 -17.26 20.97
CA ARG A 227 0.96 -17.40 20.23
C ARG A 227 0.02 -16.21 20.40
N ASP A 228 0.08 -15.54 21.52
CA ASP A 228 -0.74 -14.36 21.84
C ASP A 228 -0.12 -13.05 21.34
N ASP A 229 1.06 -13.10 20.70
CA ASP A 229 1.63 -11.93 20.04
C ASP A 229 0.64 -11.35 19.05
N PRO A 230 0.39 -10.01 19.04
CA PRO A 230 -0.64 -9.42 18.18
C PRO A 230 -0.35 -9.59 16.70
N GLY A 231 0.91 -9.73 16.30
CA GLY A 231 1.30 -10.06 14.93
C GLY A 231 0.88 -11.48 14.57
N ASN A 232 1.11 -12.45 15.46
CA ASN A 232 0.64 -13.83 15.28
C ASN A 232 -0.88 -13.92 15.17
N LEU A 233 -1.60 -13.24 16.08
CA LEU A 233 -3.06 -13.23 16.06
C LEU A 233 -3.62 -12.60 14.76
N GLN A 234 -2.99 -11.53 14.27
CA GLN A 234 -3.39 -10.92 12.99
C GLN A 234 -3.10 -11.84 11.80
N LEU A 235 -1.97 -12.57 11.80
CA LEU A 235 -1.63 -13.50 10.73
C LEU A 235 -2.53 -14.74 10.75
N ASP A 236 -2.91 -15.24 11.92
CA ASP A 236 -3.90 -16.31 12.05
C ASP A 236 -5.27 -15.85 11.51
N TRP A 237 -5.70 -14.64 11.86
CA TRP A 237 -6.92 -14.05 11.29
C TRP A 237 -6.81 -13.86 9.77
N LEU A 238 -5.67 -13.39 9.26
CA LEU A 238 -5.45 -13.22 7.82
C LEU A 238 -5.57 -14.55 7.07
N GLU A 239 -5.02 -15.62 7.62
CA GLU A 239 -5.14 -16.96 7.00
C GLU A 239 -6.60 -17.38 6.85
N VAL A 240 -7.41 -17.16 7.90
CA VAL A 240 -8.86 -17.44 7.86
C VAL A 240 -9.57 -16.59 6.80
N GLN A 241 -9.22 -15.30 6.68
CA GLN A 241 -9.81 -14.43 5.65
C GLN A 241 -9.43 -14.89 4.24
N LEU A 242 -8.15 -15.23 4.02
CA LEU A 242 -7.66 -15.69 2.72
C LEU A 242 -8.38 -16.97 2.28
N GLU A 243 -8.53 -17.94 3.19
CA GLU A 243 -9.23 -19.18 2.90
C GLU A 243 -10.72 -18.93 2.62
N MET A 244 -11.38 -18.10 3.43
CA MET A 244 -12.81 -17.75 3.23
C MET A 244 -13.04 -17.09 1.88
N TYR A 245 -12.24 -16.08 1.52
CA TYR A 245 -12.37 -15.38 0.24
C TYR A 245 -12.05 -16.30 -0.93
N ARG A 246 -11.04 -17.16 -0.78
CA ARG A 246 -10.71 -18.16 -1.78
C ARG A 246 -11.86 -19.13 -2.04
N GLN A 247 -12.49 -19.67 -1.00
CA GLN A 247 -13.64 -20.57 -1.12
C GLN A 247 -14.84 -19.90 -1.79
N ARG A 248 -15.05 -18.60 -1.53
CA ARG A 248 -16.09 -17.79 -2.19
C ARG A 248 -15.72 -17.36 -3.61
N GLY A 249 -14.49 -17.59 -4.06
CA GLY A 249 -13.99 -17.16 -5.37
C GLY A 249 -13.71 -15.65 -5.47
N ILE A 250 -13.73 -14.93 -4.35
CA ILE A 250 -13.47 -13.50 -4.26
C ILE A 250 -11.95 -13.26 -4.35
N LYS A 251 -11.56 -12.25 -5.11
CA LYS A 251 -10.18 -11.79 -5.22
C LYS A 251 -9.93 -10.63 -4.27
N LEU A 252 -8.68 -10.44 -3.83
CA LEU A 252 -8.39 -9.39 -2.87
C LEU A 252 -7.05 -8.70 -3.09
N TRP A 253 -6.99 -7.46 -2.60
CA TRP A 253 -5.76 -6.71 -2.38
C TRP A 253 -5.38 -6.77 -0.91
N LEU A 254 -4.10 -7.01 -0.63
CA LEU A 254 -3.54 -6.78 0.71
C LEU A 254 -3.01 -5.35 0.78
N SER A 255 -3.42 -4.62 1.81
CA SER A 255 -2.97 -3.25 2.04
C SER A 255 -2.51 -3.06 3.48
N GLY A 256 -1.60 -2.12 3.67
CA GLY A 256 -1.07 -1.72 4.96
C GLY A 256 -0.19 -0.50 4.79
N HIS A 257 0.44 -0.04 5.87
CA HIS A 257 1.31 1.13 5.81
C HIS A 257 2.78 0.75 5.59
N VAL A 258 3.40 0.11 6.56
CA VAL A 258 4.80 -0.35 6.48
C VAL A 258 4.89 -1.55 5.53
N PRO A 259 5.75 -1.52 4.50
CA PRO A 259 5.83 -2.62 3.53
C PRO A 259 6.54 -3.86 4.10
N PRO A 260 6.10 -5.07 3.67
CA PRO A 260 6.71 -6.32 4.07
C PRO A 260 8.06 -6.51 3.36
N THR A 261 9.12 -6.08 4.02
CA THR A 261 10.51 -6.27 3.57
C THR A 261 11.39 -6.69 4.74
N PRO A 262 12.45 -7.44 4.51
CA PRO A 262 13.49 -7.62 5.51
C PRO A 262 14.00 -6.24 5.98
N GLY A 263 14.11 -6.03 7.29
CA GLY A 263 14.51 -4.75 7.88
C GLY A 263 13.37 -3.76 8.17
N ASN A 264 12.15 -4.03 7.68
CA ASN A 264 10.94 -3.35 8.13
C ASN A 264 10.11 -4.26 9.05
N TYR A 265 9.93 -5.53 8.67
CA TYR A 265 9.20 -6.47 9.51
C TYR A 265 10.17 -7.26 10.39
N PHE A 266 9.70 -7.62 11.58
CA PHE A 266 10.35 -8.68 12.35
C PHE A 266 10.49 -9.93 11.49
N PRO A 267 11.61 -10.68 11.59
CA PRO A 267 11.88 -11.81 10.72
C PRO A 267 10.78 -12.89 10.69
N GLU A 268 10.28 -13.26 11.84
CA GLU A 268 9.22 -14.29 11.94
C GLU A 268 7.88 -13.78 11.38
N CYS A 269 7.55 -12.48 11.57
CA CYS A 269 6.39 -11.86 10.92
C CYS A 269 6.53 -11.86 9.40
N TYR A 270 7.75 -11.54 8.90
CA TYR A 270 8.02 -11.52 7.46
C TYR A 270 7.88 -12.92 6.85
N VAL A 271 8.47 -13.95 7.47
CA VAL A 271 8.36 -15.34 7.01
C VAL A 271 6.90 -15.79 6.91
N ARG A 272 6.09 -15.54 7.94
CA ARG A 272 4.66 -15.90 7.92
C ARG A 272 3.90 -15.15 6.83
N TYR A 273 4.15 -13.83 6.70
CA TYR A 273 3.51 -13.01 5.68
C TYR A 273 3.90 -13.46 4.27
N ALA A 274 5.18 -13.74 4.05
CA ALA A 274 5.70 -14.21 2.77
C ALA A 274 5.09 -15.58 2.39
N GLU A 275 5.03 -16.51 3.32
CA GLU A 275 4.40 -17.82 3.09
C GLU A 275 2.95 -17.67 2.65
N MET A 276 2.14 -16.88 3.36
CA MET A 276 0.73 -16.68 2.99
C MET A 276 0.59 -15.95 1.64
N SER A 277 1.47 -15.01 1.33
CA SER A 277 1.49 -14.31 0.05
C SER A 277 1.71 -15.25 -1.13
N LEU A 278 2.60 -16.22 -0.97
CA LEU A 278 2.90 -17.24 -1.98
C LEU A 278 1.82 -18.33 -2.00
N ARG A 279 1.36 -18.77 -0.83
CA ARG A 279 0.37 -19.84 -0.71
C ARG A 279 -0.99 -19.47 -1.30
N TYR A 280 -1.43 -18.22 -1.18
CA TYR A 280 -2.72 -17.75 -1.69
C TYR A 280 -2.58 -16.90 -2.97
N GLN A 281 -1.59 -17.19 -3.80
CA GLN A 281 -1.30 -16.45 -5.03
C GLN A 281 -2.49 -16.44 -6.02
N ASP A 282 -3.34 -17.48 -6.02
CA ASP A 282 -4.54 -17.54 -6.85
C ASP A 282 -5.65 -16.57 -6.40
N THR A 283 -5.57 -16.04 -5.19
CA THR A 283 -6.59 -15.22 -4.54
C THR A 283 -6.12 -13.76 -4.38
N ILE A 284 -4.83 -13.55 -4.09
CA ILE A 284 -4.25 -12.23 -3.88
C ILE A 284 -3.88 -11.62 -5.24
N LEU A 285 -4.40 -10.42 -5.53
CA LEU A 285 -4.11 -9.66 -6.76
C LEU A 285 -2.80 -8.89 -6.68
N GLY A 286 -2.40 -8.50 -5.49
CA GLY A 286 -1.19 -7.73 -5.22
C GLY A 286 -1.22 -7.10 -3.83
N HIS A 287 -0.11 -6.46 -3.49
CA HIS A 287 0.15 -5.87 -2.19
C HIS A 287 0.45 -4.38 -2.37
N ILE A 288 -0.16 -3.52 -1.52
CA ILE A 288 -0.13 -2.06 -1.67
C ILE A 288 0.22 -1.41 -0.33
N PHE A 289 1.32 -0.62 -0.32
CA PHE A 289 1.87 -0.01 0.89
C PHE A 289 2.36 1.43 0.66
N GLY A 290 2.62 2.16 1.76
CA GLY A 290 3.16 3.50 1.82
C GLY A 290 4.52 3.56 2.55
N HIS A 291 4.63 4.46 3.55
CA HIS A 291 5.71 4.59 4.52
C HIS A 291 7.06 5.07 3.95
N MET A 292 7.55 4.46 2.89
CA MET A 292 8.89 4.74 2.35
C MET A 292 8.97 6.06 1.58
N ASN A 293 7.85 6.69 1.27
CA ASN A 293 7.73 7.89 0.45
C ASN A 293 8.38 7.80 -0.94
N ALA A 294 9.09 6.72 -1.24
CA ALA A 294 9.78 6.44 -2.49
C ALA A 294 8.97 5.48 -3.37
N ASP A 295 8.92 5.77 -4.67
CA ASP A 295 8.22 4.96 -5.66
C ASP A 295 9.05 3.73 -6.05
N HIS A 296 8.65 2.53 -5.61
CA HIS A 296 9.31 1.29 -5.99
C HIS A 296 8.40 0.08 -5.86
N PHE A 297 8.93 -1.05 -6.24
CA PHE A 297 8.35 -2.36 -5.97
C PHE A 297 9.41 -3.32 -5.46
N THR A 298 8.99 -4.31 -4.70
CA THR A 298 9.82 -5.43 -4.25
C THR A 298 9.15 -6.75 -4.62
N LEU A 299 9.93 -7.81 -4.65
CA LEU A 299 9.44 -9.17 -4.81
C LEU A 299 9.53 -9.87 -3.46
N ILE A 300 8.49 -10.58 -3.09
CA ILE A 300 8.54 -11.64 -2.07
C ILE A 300 8.90 -12.91 -2.83
N GLU A 301 9.92 -13.62 -2.37
CA GLU A 301 10.42 -14.82 -3.02
C GLU A 301 10.34 -16.04 -2.10
N ALA A 302 10.17 -17.21 -2.68
CA ALA A 302 10.15 -18.46 -1.88
C ALA A 302 11.44 -18.67 -1.05
N ARG A 303 12.58 -18.13 -1.53
CA ARG A 303 13.85 -18.15 -0.78
C ARG A 303 13.78 -17.36 0.53
N ASP A 304 12.90 -16.35 0.62
CA ASP A 304 12.75 -15.52 1.82
C ASP A 304 12.21 -16.33 3.01
N LEU A 305 11.57 -17.46 2.74
CA LEU A 305 11.13 -18.37 3.80
C LEU A 305 12.31 -19.03 4.55
N ASN A 306 13.51 -18.94 4.01
CA ASN A 306 14.73 -19.55 4.58
C ASN A 306 15.63 -18.52 5.28
N ILE A 307 15.09 -17.41 5.76
CA ILE A 307 15.88 -16.38 6.48
C ILE A 307 16.46 -17.01 7.75
N PRO A 308 17.81 -17.08 7.91
CA PRO A 308 18.43 -17.63 9.10
C PRO A 308 18.15 -16.74 10.32
N LEU A 309 17.89 -17.37 11.47
CA LEU A 309 17.68 -16.65 12.76
C LEU A 309 18.87 -15.77 13.15
N GLU A 310 20.08 -16.11 12.76
CA GLU A 310 21.29 -15.33 13.04
C GLU A 310 21.28 -13.93 12.42
N ASN A 311 20.60 -13.75 11.30
CA ASN A 311 20.41 -12.43 10.68
C ASN A 311 19.30 -11.62 11.36
N ALA A 312 18.46 -12.25 12.18
CA ALA A 312 17.42 -11.60 12.95
C ALA A 312 17.97 -10.71 14.09
N GLN A 313 19.12 -11.05 14.64
CA GLN A 313 19.76 -10.27 15.72
C GLN A 313 20.61 -9.09 15.21
N GLY A 314 20.92 -9.03 13.91
CA GLY A 314 21.81 -8.02 13.32
C GLY A 314 21.18 -6.68 13.01
N SER A 315 19.87 -6.54 13.03
CA SER A 315 19.15 -5.30 12.70
C SER A 315 18.71 -4.49 13.92
N ALA A 316 19.30 -4.71 15.10
CA ALA A 316 19.09 -3.85 16.27
C ALA A 316 19.61 -2.41 16.10
N ASN A 317 20.10 -2.05 14.92
CA ASN A 317 20.43 -0.70 14.49
C ASN A 317 19.41 -0.15 13.50
N GLY A 318 18.13 -0.43 13.72
CA GLY A 318 17.01 0.24 13.04
C GLY A 318 17.11 1.74 13.32
N THR A 319 17.86 2.44 12.52
CA THR A 319 17.93 3.90 12.55
C THR A 319 16.80 4.46 11.69
N ASP A 320 15.58 4.33 12.17
CA ASP A 320 14.58 5.36 11.93
C ASP A 320 14.92 6.58 12.79
N ALA A 321 16.10 7.06 12.54
CA ALA A 321 16.51 8.34 13.02
C ALA A 321 15.91 9.41 12.12
N VAL A 322 14.71 9.85 12.43
CA VAL A 322 14.43 11.28 12.35
C VAL A 322 15.24 11.95 13.47
N GLY A 323 16.53 11.75 13.40
CA GLY A 323 17.57 12.43 14.13
C GLY A 323 18.43 13.20 13.13
N PRO A 324 19.29 14.14 13.57
CA PRO A 324 20.09 14.94 12.65
C PRO A 324 20.84 14.02 11.69
N TYR A 325 20.58 14.17 10.41
CA TYR A 325 21.13 13.46 9.25
C TYR A 325 22.52 12.85 9.50
N LYS A 326 22.59 11.56 9.87
CA LYS A 326 23.79 10.77 9.61
C LYS A 326 23.79 10.51 8.10
N LYS A 327 24.88 10.84 7.42
CA LYS A 327 25.07 10.59 5.99
C LYS A 327 24.92 9.08 5.72
N LYS A 328 23.69 8.63 5.39
CA LYS A 328 23.46 7.31 4.79
C LYS A 328 24.26 7.27 3.46
N LYS A 329 24.81 6.12 3.11
CA LYS A 329 25.40 5.94 1.78
C LYS A 329 24.35 6.32 0.74
N ARG A 330 24.69 7.19 -0.20
CA ARG A 330 23.75 7.66 -1.25
C ARG A 330 23.24 6.47 -2.05
N ASP A 331 21.95 6.45 -2.34
CA ASP A 331 21.27 5.48 -3.20
C ASP A 331 21.27 4.03 -2.67
N GLN A 332 21.28 3.83 -1.36
CA GLN A 332 21.31 2.48 -0.76
C GLN A 332 20.11 1.64 -1.20
N LEU A 333 18.88 2.12 -1.01
CA LEU A 333 17.66 1.40 -1.40
C LEU A 333 17.66 1.06 -2.91
N TYR A 334 18.07 2.01 -3.77
CA TYR A 334 18.16 1.74 -5.20
C TYR A 334 19.18 0.64 -5.54
N GLN A 335 20.31 0.59 -4.84
CA GLN A 335 21.34 -0.43 -5.08
C GLN A 335 20.88 -1.79 -4.54
N GLU A 336 20.26 -1.83 -3.39
CA GLU A 336 19.68 -3.05 -2.79
C GLU A 336 18.66 -3.67 -3.75
N LEU A 337 17.68 -2.89 -4.23
CA LEU A 337 16.69 -3.37 -5.21
C LEU A 337 17.35 -3.93 -6.48
N LEU A 338 18.38 -3.26 -7.01
CA LEU A 338 19.05 -3.75 -8.20
C LEU A 338 19.87 -5.01 -7.94
N GLN A 339 20.38 -5.19 -6.73
CA GLN A 339 21.04 -6.42 -6.32
C GLN A 339 20.03 -7.56 -6.26
N ASP A 340 18.90 -7.36 -5.57
CA ASP A 340 17.84 -8.36 -5.48
C ASP A 340 17.35 -8.78 -6.88
N PHE A 341 17.17 -7.81 -7.78
CA PHE A 341 16.78 -8.11 -9.17
C PHE A 341 17.88 -8.85 -9.96
N SER A 342 19.15 -8.64 -9.62
CA SER A 342 20.27 -9.35 -10.27
C SER A 342 20.39 -10.81 -9.82
N ASP A 343 19.86 -11.12 -8.64
CA ASP A 343 19.87 -12.45 -8.04
C ASP A 343 18.75 -13.35 -8.58
N LEU A 344 17.81 -12.76 -9.35
CA LEU A 344 16.74 -13.53 -10.00
C LEU A 344 17.31 -14.56 -10.99
N PRO A 345 16.75 -15.78 -11.04
CA PRO A 345 17.11 -16.78 -12.03
C PRO A 345 16.96 -16.26 -13.47
N LYS A 346 17.65 -16.92 -14.41
CA LYS A 346 17.42 -16.64 -15.84
C LYS A 346 15.99 -16.98 -16.23
N GLU A 347 15.41 -16.24 -17.17
CA GLU A 347 14.01 -16.33 -17.63
C GLU A 347 13.49 -17.77 -17.80
N LYS A 348 14.27 -18.67 -18.41
CA LYS A 348 13.89 -20.08 -18.62
C LYS A 348 13.83 -20.93 -17.33
N LYS A 349 14.35 -20.41 -16.20
CA LYS A 349 14.39 -21.10 -14.91
C LYS A 349 13.47 -20.47 -13.88
N ILE A 350 12.71 -19.42 -14.25
CA ILE A 350 11.76 -18.75 -13.38
C ILE A 350 10.55 -19.67 -13.18
N ASP A 351 10.25 -19.97 -11.93
CA ASP A 351 8.97 -20.49 -11.51
C ASP A 351 8.15 -19.37 -10.87
N HIS A 352 7.15 -18.87 -11.58
CA HIS A 352 6.36 -17.75 -11.09
C HIS A 352 5.49 -18.10 -9.87
N ASP A 353 5.36 -19.36 -9.50
CA ASP A 353 4.71 -19.78 -8.25
C ASP A 353 5.50 -19.32 -7.01
N GLU A 354 6.79 -19.03 -7.19
CA GLU A 354 7.72 -18.65 -6.14
C GLU A 354 7.79 -17.13 -5.86
N TYR A 355 6.87 -16.33 -6.47
CA TYR A 355 6.92 -14.88 -6.37
C TYR A 355 5.58 -14.25 -5.98
N ALA A 356 5.66 -13.16 -5.19
CA ALA A 356 4.58 -12.20 -5.03
C ALA A 356 5.15 -10.78 -5.18
N VAL A 357 4.29 -9.79 -5.47
CA VAL A 357 4.72 -8.43 -5.82
C VAL A 357 4.16 -7.42 -4.84
N VAL A 358 5.04 -6.64 -4.24
CA VAL A 358 4.70 -5.56 -3.32
C VAL A 358 4.92 -4.21 -4.01
N ASN A 359 3.86 -3.40 -4.06
CA ASN A 359 3.90 -2.06 -4.64
C ASN A 359 3.96 -1.01 -3.53
N ILE A 360 5.00 -0.20 -3.50
CA ILE A 360 5.19 0.89 -2.57
C ILE A 360 4.95 2.22 -3.29
N SER A 361 4.02 3.03 -2.78
CA SER A 361 3.64 4.30 -3.40
C SER A 361 4.44 5.46 -2.83
N PRO A 362 4.75 6.48 -3.67
CA PRO A 362 5.20 7.76 -3.15
C PRO A 362 4.06 8.49 -2.44
N SER A 363 4.42 9.39 -1.54
CA SER A 363 3.56 10.13 -0.63
C SER A 363 2.85 11.34 -1.25
N VAL A 364 1.80 11.81 -0.58
CA VAL A 364 1.25 13.16 -0.80
C VAL A 364 2.13 14.21 -0.11
N VAL A 365 2.70 13.88 1.05
CA VAL A 365 3.61 14.79 1.75
C VAL A 365 4.83 15.13 0.89
N PRO A 366 5.25 16.41 0.80
CA PRO A 366 6.42 16.79 0.00
C PRO A 366 7.77 16.48 0.70
N ASN A 367 7.77 15.61 1.66
CA ASN A 367 8.90 15.15 2.46
C ASN A 367 9.18 13.66 2.19
N PRO A 368 10.32 13.30 1.59
CA PRO A 368 11.31 14.18 0.99
C PRO A 368 11.10 14.44 -0.51
N TYR A 369 10.00 13.95 -1.15
CA TYR A 369 9.84 13.97 -2.60
C TYR A 369 8.69 14.88 -3.08
N LEU A 370 8.11 14.59 -4.25
CA LEU A 370 7.02 15.41 -4.81
C LEU A 370 5.66 14.84 -4.38
N PRO A 371 4.68 15.71 -4.05
CA PRO A 371 3.32 15.24 -3.76
C PRO A 371 2.76 14.39 -4.89
N SER A 372 2.33 13.18 -4.58
CA SER A 372 1.94 12.17 -5.56
C SER A 372 0.74 11.33 -5.12
N PHE A 373 0.09 10.69 -6.08
CA PHE A 373 -0.88 9.61 -5.90
C PHE A 373 -0.89 8.70 -7.13
N ARG A 374 -1.48 7.50 -7.00
CA ARG A 374 -1.62 6.52 -8.08
C ARG A 374 -3.06 6.21 -8.40
N ILE A 375 -3.35 6.01 -9.67
CA ILE A 375 -4.60 5.42 -10.16
C ILE A 375 -4.26 4.07 -10.78
N PHE A 376 -4.68 3.02 -10.13
CA PHE A 376 -4.58 1.65 -10.65
C PHE A 376 -5.77 1.37 -11.57
N ALA A 377 -5.53 0.62 -12.64
CA ALA A 377 -6.59 0.04 -13.45
C ALA A 377 -6.58 -1.49 -13.33
N TYR A 378 -7.75 -2.09 -13.36
CA TYR A 378 -7.94 -3.54 -13.31
C TYR A 378 -8.96 -4.01 -14.33
N ASN A 379 -8.83 -5.27 -14.75
CA ASN A 379 -9.69 -5.86 -15.76
C ASN A 379 -11.09 -6.14 -15.20
N ILE A 380 -12.13 -5.61 -15.83
CA ILE A 380 -13.53 -5.81 -15.45
C ILE A 380 -14.30 -6.61 -16.52
N THR A 381 -13.56 -7.28 -17.40
CA THR A 381 -14.13 -8.10 -18.49
C THR A 381 -13.75 -9.57 -18.29
N GLY A 382 -14.62 -10.46 -18.72
CA GLY A 382 -14.44 -11.89 -18.57
C GLY A 382 -15.44 -12.51 -17.58
N ALA A 383 -15.43 -13.82 -17.49
CA ALA A 383 -16.24 -14.57 -16.53
C ALA A 383 -15.37 -14.98 -15.33
N PRO A 384 -15.93 -15.05 -14.11
CA PRO A 384 -15.25 -15.65 -12.98
C PRO A 384 -14.85 -17.09 -13.32
N LYS A 385 -13.57 -17.42 -13.21
CA LYS A 385 -13.12 -18.81 -13.34
C LYS A 385 -13.34 -19.54 -12.04
N LYS A 386 -13.94 -20.74 -12.09
CA LYS A 386 -13.96 -21.67 -10.98
C LYS A 386 -12.62 -22.41 -10.97
N TYR A 387 -11.83 -22.20 -9.94
CA TYR A 387 -10.55 -22.88 -9.81
C TYR A 387 -10.73 -24.36 -9.52
N SER A 388 -9.93 -25.18 -10.17
CA SER A 388 -9.84 -26.61 -9.87
C SER A 388 -9.34 -26.82 -8.44
N LYS A 389 -9.87 -27.83 -7.77
CA LYS A 389 -9.64 -28.08 -6.34
C LYS A 389 -8.19 -28.37 -5.93
N THR A 390 -7.24 -28.49 -6.83
CA THR A 390 -5.84 -28.79 -6.45
C THR A 390 -4.85 -28.48 -7.56
N SER A 391 -4.02 -27.48 -7.45
CA SER A 391 -2.64 -27.62 -7.90
C SER A 391 -1.76 -27.77 -6.66
N ARG A 392 -1.39 -29.00 -6.36
CA ARG A 392 -0.42 -29.33 -5.32
C ARG A 392 0.97 -29.18 -5.93
N ARG A 393 1.61 -28.03 -5.83
CA ARG A 393 3.06 -27.95 -5.96
C ARG A 393 3.65 -27.60 -4.60
N LYS A 394 4.54 -28.46 -4.12
CA LYS A 394 5.49 -28.09 -3.06
C LYS A 394 6.46 -27.12 -3.69
N GLY A 395 6.51 -25.88 -3.17
CA GLY A 395 7.52 -24.90 -3.59
C GLY A 395 8.91 -25.52 -3.45
N HIS A 396 9.67 -25.49 -4.52
CA HIS A 396 11.08 -25.90 -4.52
C HIS A 396 11.89 -24.62 -4.60
N GLY A 397 12.14 -23.99 -3.45
CA GLY A 397 13.00 -22.81 -3.39
C GLY A 397 14.38 -23.11 -4.02
N HIS A 398 14.75 -22.33 -5.01
CA HIS A 398 16.08 -22.37 -5.64
C HIS A 398 17.07 -21.44 -4.91
N GLY A 399 17.43 -21.79 -3.68
CA GLY A 399 18.52 -21.16 -2.95
C GLY A 399 19.44 -22.22 -2.35
N PRO A 400 20.59 -21.88 -1.77
CA PRO A 400 21.36 -22.80 -0.94
C PRO A 400 20.48 -23.17 0.26
N THR A 401 19.64 -24.18 0.07
CA THR A 401 18.71 -24.66 1.05
C THR A 401 19.49 -25.32 2.16
N LEU A 402 19.49 -24.70 3.34
CA LEU A 402 19.59 -25.49 4.56
C LEU A 402 18.58 -26.64 4.41
N ASP A 403 19.07 -27.86 4.45
CA ASP A 403 18.20 -29.04 4.36
C ASP A 403 17.19 -28.96 5.52
N LYS A 404 15.96 -28.50 5.20
CA LYS A 404 14.88 -28.29 6.17
C LYS A 404 14.66 -29.55 7.01
N LYS A 405 14.85 -30.73 6.40
CA LYS A 405 14.72 -32.02 7.07
C LYS A 405 15.78 -32.22 8.17
N HIS A 406 16.99 -31.66 7.98
CA HIS A 406 18.04 -31.72 9.00
C HIS A 406 17.94 -30.55 9.99
N ALA A 407 17.64 -29.35 9.50
CA ALA A 407 17.55 -28.14 10.33
C ALA A 407 16.34 -28.16 11.28
N CYS A 408 15.24 -28.80 10.89
CA CYS A 408 13.99 -28.87 11.70
C CYS A 408 13.90 -30.16 12.54
N LYS A 409 15.01 -30.85 12.79
CA LYS A 409 15.03 -32.00 13.69
C LYS A 409 14.75 -31.58 15.13
N GLU A 410 14.18 -32.50 15.89
CA GLU A 410 13.99 -32.35 17.32
C GLU A 410 15.28 -31.96 18.03
N GLY A 411 15.23 -30.93 18.88
CA GLY A 411 16.39 -30.37 19.58
C GLY A 411 17.22 -29.37 18.78
N SER A 412 16.88 -29.04 17.52
CA SER A 412 17.54 -27.98 16.77
C SER A 412 17.04 -26.59 17.18
N ALA A 413 17.86 -25.55 17.00
CA ALA A 413 17.49 -24.16 17.24
C ALA A 413 16.35 -23.67 16.33
N TYR A 414 16.12 -24.33 15.21
CA TYR A 414 15.09 -23.96 14.22
C TYR A 414 13.76 -24.68 14.44
N GLN A 415 13.71 -25.75 15.28
CA GLN A 415 12.49 -26.54 15.49
C GLN A 415 11.29 -25.70 15.92
N GLU A 416 11.53 -24.68 16.73
CA GLU A 416 10.52 -23.79 17.31
C GLU A 416 10.41 -22.46 16.55
N THR A 417 10.56 -22.49 15.23
CA THR A 417 10.37 -21.35 14.32
C THR A 417 9.25 -21.63 13.34
N TRP A 418 8.63 -20.57 12.82
CA TRP A 418 7.61 -20.70 11.77
C TRP A 418 8.16 -21.37 10.52
N TRP A 419 9.41 -21.14 10.19
CA TRP A 419 10.04 -21.80 9.05
C TRP A 419 9.88 -23.31 9.07
N CYS A 420 10.03 -23.95 10.21
CA CYS A 420 9.88 -25.38 10.36
C CYS A 420 8.40 -25.85 10.40
N GLN A 421 7.48 -24.95 10.71
CA GLN A 421 6.06 -25.27 10.89
C GLN A 421 5.20 -24.97 9.65
N LEU A 422 5.72 -24.17 8.71
CA LEU A 422 5.00 -23.81 7.47
C LEU A 422 5.28 -24.85 6.37
N ASP A 423 4.43 -25.86 6.28
CA ASP A 423 4.49 -26.91 5.23
C ASP A 423 3.08 -27.18 4.66
N LYS A 424 2.37 -26.10 4.31
CA LYS A 424 1.04 -26.17 3.71
C LYS A 424 1.14 -26.11 2.18
N PRO A 425 0.26 -26.82 1.44
CA PRO A 425 0.24 -26.75 -0.02
C PRO A 425 -0.11 -25.34 -0.49
N TRP A 426 0.58 -24.85 -1.52
CA TRP A 426 0.29 -23.57 -2.12
C TRP A 426 -0.87 -23.65 -3.11
N HIS A 427 -1.67 -22.59 -3.15
CA HIS A 427 -2.77 -22.42 -4.08
C HIS A 427 -2.31 -21.49 -5.20
N SER A 428 -1.55 -22.05 -6.13
CA SER A 428 -1.06 -21.37 -7.32
C SER A 428 -1.81 -21.87 -8.56
N ASP A 429 -2.16 -20.97 -9.45
CA ASP A 429 -2.82 -21.27 -10.72
C ASP A 429 -2.27 -20.34 -11.81
N ALA A 430 -1.74 -20.91 -12.88
CA ALA A 430 -1.21 -20.15 -14.01
C ALA A 430 -2.27 -19.27 -14.69
N ASP A 431 -3.54 -19.61 -14.54
CA ASP A 431 -4.69 -18.86 -15.06
C ASP A 431 -5.25 -17.84 -14.06
N ALA A 432 -4.66 -17.71 -12.87
CA ALA A 432 -5.12 -16.76 -11.86
C ALA A 432 -4.90 -15.29 -12.31
N PRO A 433 -5.72 -14.33 -11.84
CA PRO A 433 -5.54 -12.91 -12.18
C PRO A 433 -4.19 -12.31 -11.77
N SER A 434 -3.51 -12.89 -10.79
CA SER A 434 -2.14 -12.54 -10.41
C SER A 434 -1.08 -13.02 -11.43
N ARG A 435 -1.44 -13.95 -12.31
CA ARG A 435 -0.54 -14.63 -13.25
C ARG A 435 -0.86 -14.35 -14.71
N MET A 436 -2.12 -14.15 -15.05
CA MET A 436 -2.61 -13.97 -16.42
C MET A 436 -3.68 -12.87 -16.45
N ASN A 437 -3.77 -12.15 -17.58
CA ASN A 437 -4.79 -11.13 -17.76
C ASN A 437 -6.19 -11.76 -17.93
N THR A 438 -6.90 -11.84 -16.83
CA THR A 438 -8.28 -12.33 -16.70
C THR A 438 -9.12 -11.33 -15.91
N LEU A 439 -10.38 -11.64 -15.58
CA LEU A 439 -11.20 -10.79 -14.73
C LEU A 439 -10.47 -10.46 -13.41
N TRP A 440 -10.47 -9.20 -13.00
CA TRP A 440 -9.82 -8.59 -11.82
C TRP A 440 -8.30 -8.41 -11.91
N THR A 441 -7.65 -8.89 -12.96
CA THR A 441 -6.20 -8.70 -13.13
C THR A 441 -5.82 -7.22 -13.05
N PRO A 442 -4.81 -6.85 -12.27
CA PRO A 442 -4.23 -5.50 -12.31
C PRO A 442 -3.59 -5.23 -13.68
N LEU A 443 -4.07 -4.21 -14.39
CA LEU A 443 -3.62 -3.89 -15.75
C LEU A 443 -2.44 -2.93 -15.79
N GLY A 444 -2.37 -2.03 -14.82
CA GLY A 444 -1.36 -0.99 -14.77
C GLY A 444 -1.76 0.12 -13.81
N TYR A 445 -0.86 1.07 -13.62
CA TYR A 445 -1.19 2.31 -12.94
C TYR A 445 -0.63 3.54 -13.64
N ALA A 446 -1.23 4.68 -13.31
CA ALA A 446 -0.74 6.00 -13.69
C ALA A 446 -0.40 6.77 -12.41
N GLN A 447 0.83 7.26 -12.30
CA GLN A 447 1.31 8.09 -11.20
C GLN A 447 1.24 9.55 -11.58
N TYR A 448 0.69 10.36 -10.67
CA TYR A 448 0.53 11.79 -10.84
C TYR A 448 1.30 12.52 -9.76
N ASN A 449 2.03 13.58 -10.14
CA ASN A 449 2.72 14.43 -9.17
C ASN A 449 2.52 15.93 -9.44
N ILE A 450 2.87 16.73 -8.44
CA ILE A 450 2.98 18.19 -8.56
C ILE A 450 4.45 18.56 -8.71
N ARG A 451 4.84 19.07 -9.87
CA ARG A 451 6.24 19.46 -10.14
C ARG A 451 6.69 20.60 -9.22
N LYS A 452 7.95 20.54 -8.75
CA LYS A 452 8.60 21.56 -7.88
C LYS A 452 8.32 23.02 -8.31
N LYS A 453 8.44 23.33 -9.60
CA LYS A 453 8.16 24.68 -10.14
C LYS A 453 6.73 25.18 -9.87
N ARG A 454 5.77 24.26 -9.63
CA ARG A 454 4.37 24.59 -9.37
C ARG A 454 4.09 24.78 -7.88
N LEU A 455 4.81 24.09 -7.02
CA LEU A 455 4.74 24.28 -5.56
C LEU A 455 5.45 25.58 -5.16
N ASN A 456 6.59 25.86 -5.77
CA ASN A 456 7.40 27.05 -5.50
C ASN A 456 6.87 28.32 -6.20
N ALA A 457 5.95 28.21 -7.17
CA ALA A 457 5.29 29.38 -7.76
C ALA A 457 4.37 29.99 -6.71
N SER A 458 4.98 30.63 -5.76
CA SER A 458 4.46 31.17 -4.53
C SER A 458 3.37 32.19 -4.76
N GLY A 459 2.29 31.98 -4.09
CA GLY A 459 1.23 32.94 -3.92
C GLY A 459 -0.13 32.26 -3.98
N LYS A 460 -1.04 32.75 -3.17
CA LYS A 460 -2.46 32.39 -3.12
C LYS A 460 -3.14 32.39 -4.50
N THR A 461 -2.52 33.01 -5.51
CA THR A 461 -3.09 33.27 -6.83
C THR A 461 -2.91 32.14 -7.84
N ARG A 462 -1.94 31.24 -7.70
CA ARG A 462 -1.67 30.20 -8.69
C ARG A 462 -1.74 28.81 -8.07
N LYS A 463 -2.90 28.16 -8.18
CA LYS A 463 -3.09 26.77 -7.75
C LYS A 463 -2.14 25.83 -8.49
N PRO A 464 -1.56 24.83 -7.79
CA PRO A 464 -0.76 23.79 -8.41
C PRO A 464 -1.62 22.92 -9.34
N LYS A 465 -0.98 22.02 -10.09
CA LYS A 465 -1.67 21.05 -10.94
C LYS A 465 -0.97 19.72 -10.86
N TYR A 466 -1.70 18.67 -10.53
CA TYR A 466 -1.25 17.31 -10.75
C TYR A 466 -1.11 17.02 -12.24
N LYS A 467 -0.04 16.36 -12.62
CA LYS A 467 0.24 15.92 -13.98
C LYS A 467 0.76 14.50 -13.96
N LEU A 468 0.44 13.75 -15.00
CA LEU A 468 1.01 12.42 -15.19
C LEU A 468 2.54 12.53 -15.12
N GLU A 469 3.14 11.80 -14.20
CA GLU A 469 4.58 11.60 -14.11
C GLU A 469 4.99 10.48 -15.06
N TYR A 470 4.39 9.31 -14.89
CA TYR A 470 4.52 8.17 -15.79
C TYR A 470 3.35 7.20 -15.63
N THR A 471 3.29 6.23 -16.49
CA THR A 471 2.41 5.06 -16.41
C THR A 471 3.19 3.78 -16.70
N THR A 472 2.77 2.67 -16.08
CA THR A 472 3.37 1.35 -16.31
C THR A 472 2.95 0.74 -17.64
N PHE A 473 1.81 1.15 -18.18
CA PHE A 473 1.23 0.60 -19.41
C PHE A 473 2.18 0.72 -20.61
N ALA A 474 2.14 -0.27 -21.48
CA ALA A 474 2.57 -0.10 -22.87
C ALA A 474 1.69 0.95 -23.55
N VAL A 475 2.25 1.68 -24.52
CA VAL A 475 1.53 2.81 -25.16
C VAL A 475 0.31 2.33 -25.93
N ASP A 476 0.40 1.19 -26.59
CA ASP A 476 -0.71 0.58 -27.33
C ASP A 476 -1.87 0.16 -26.42
N ALA A 477 -1.58 -0.31 -25.19
CA ALA A 477 -2.59 -0.67 -24.20
C ALA A 477 -3.46 0.53 -23.73
N LEU A 478 -3.02 1.76 -23.99
CA LEU A 478 -3.77 2.97 -23.67
C LEU A 478 -4.79 3.35 -24.77
N HIS A 479 -4.84 2.61 -25.87
CA HIS A 479 -5.69 2.92 -27.03
C HIS A 479 -6.49 1.71 -27.49
N PRO A 480 -7.65 1.92 -28.14
CA PRO A 480 -8.40 0.83 -28.76
C PRO A 480 -7.55 0.07 -29.76
N PRO A 481 -7.67 -1.25 -29.84
CA PRO A 481 -7.02 -2.06 -30.86
C PRO A 481 -7.50 -1.67 -32.27
N ALA A 482 -6.74 -2.07 -33.29
CA ALA A 482 -7.06 -1.79 -34.68
C ALA A 482 -8.33 -2.52 -35.16
N ASP A 483 -8.63 -3.68 -34.58
CA ASP A 483 -9.86 -4.43 -34.89
C ASP A 483 -11.11 -3.66 -34.47
N PRO A 484 -12.04 -3.33 -35.38
CA PRO A 484 -13.25 -2.57 -35.10
C PRO A 484 -14.16 -3.23 -34.05
N ALA A 485 -14.27 -4.57 -34.07
CA ALA A 485 -15.11 -5.30 -33.12
C ALA A 485 -14.58 -5.22 -31.69
N ALA A 486 -13.26 -5.33 -31.52
CA ALA A 486 -12.59 -5.15 -30.24
C ALA A 486 -12.58 -3.67 -29.80
N ALA A 487 -12.46 -2.73 -30.72
CA ALA A 487 -12.47 -1.30 -30.45
C ALA A 487 -13.81 -0.81 -29.87
N THR A 488 -14.94 -1.37 -30.28
CA THR A 488 -16.27 -1.01 -29.74
C THR A 488 -16.42 -1.41 -28.26
N LYS A 489 -15.73 -2.46 -27.82
CA LYS A 489 -15.77 -2.96 -26.44
C LYS A 489 -14.64 -2.40 -25.57
N PHE A 490 -13.73 -1.62 -26.16
CA PHE A 490 -12.55 -1.11 -25.46
C PHE A 490 -12.92 -0.11 -24.36
N LYS A 491 -12.39 -0.34 -23.18
CA LYS A 491 -12.44 0.62 -22.06
C LYS A 491 -11.06 1.18 -21.83
N TYR A 492 -10.94 2.51 -21.86
CA TYR A 492 -9.68 3.17 -21.57
C TYR A 492 -9.23 2.86 -20.13
N ALA A 493 -8.08 2.21 -20.00
CA ALA A 493 -7.48 1.96 -18.69
C ALA A 493 -7.30 3.27 -17.91
N ILE A 494 -6.80 4.31 -18.58
CA ILE A 494 -6.76 5.68 -18.08
C ILE A 494 -7.55 6.57 -19.03
N PRO A 495 -8.58 7.31 -18.57
CA PRO A 495 -9.35 8.19 -19.45
C PRO A 495 -8.46 9.20 -20.16
N LEU A 496 -8.68 9.41 -21.45
CA LEU A 496 -7.85 10.27 -22.30
C LEU A 496 -7.67 11.69 -21.75
N ARG A 497 -8.69 12.23 -21.05
CA ARG A 497 -8.63 13.56 -20.42
C ARG A 497 -7.52 13.69 -19.37
N HIS A 498 -7.09 12.58 -18.77
CA HIS A 498 -6.03 12.52 -17.77
C HIS A 498 -4.64 12.25 -18.35
N LEU A 499 -4.57 11.86 -19.62
CA LEU A 499 -3.31 11.65 -20.31
C LEU A 499 -2.76 12.96 -20.91
N PRO A 500 -1.44 13.12 -21.03
CA PRO A 500 -0.83 14.22 -21.77
C PRO A 500 -1.15 14.11 -23.27
N ARG A 501 -1.11 15.23 -24.00
CA ARG A 501 -1.44 15.25 -25.44
C ARG A 501 -0.65 14.23 -26.25
N SER A 502 0.63 14.04 -25.93
CA SER A 502 1.48 13.05 -26.60
C SER A 502 0.96 11.61 -26.48
N LEU A 503 0.37 11.23 -25.34
CA LEU A 503 -0.21 9.89 -25.15
C LEU A 503 -1.65 9.75 -25.64
N ARG A 504 -2.28 10.80 -26.15
CA ARG A 504 -3.62 10.74 -26.75
C ARG A 504 -3.60 10.37 -28.23
N ASN A 505 -2.43 10.47 -28.85
CA ASN A 505 -2.24 10.12 -30.26
C ASN A 505 -2.01 8.62 -30.41
N ARG A 506 -2.86 7.95 -31.18
CA ARG A 506 -2.82 6.50 -31.42
C ARG A 506 -1.62 6.02 -32.25
N THR A 507 -0.96 6.92 -32.98
CA THR A 507 0.18 6.58 -33.85
C THR A 507 1.51 6.52 -33.09
N ILE A 508 1.53 6.90 -31.81
CA ILE A 508 2.73 6.89 -30.99
C ILE A 508 2.94 5.48 -30.43
N THR A 509 4.12 4.93 -30.64
CA THR A 509 4.54 3.62 -30.13
C THR A 509 5.42 3.73 -28.90
N GLU A 510 6.07 4.89 -28.69
CA GLU A 510 6.95 5.13 -27.55
C GLU A 510 6.66 6.47 -26.89
N SER A 511 6.81 6.53 -25.57
CA SER A 511 6.64 7.76 -24.80
C SER A 511 7.53 7.77 -23.57
N LYS A 512 8.08 8.96 -23.26
CA LYS A 512 8.78 9.17 -21.98
C LYS A 512 7.87 8.96 -20.75
N PHE A 513 6.56 9.03 -20.93
CA PHE A 513 5.55 8.80 -19.89
C PHE A 513 5.17 7.33 -19.73
N ALA A 514 5.65 6.44 -20.59
CA ALA A 514 5.42 4.99 -20.54
C ALA A 514 6.78 4.25 -20.55
N PRO A 515 7.60 4.39 -19.48
CA PRO A 515 8.98 3.92 -19.48
C PRO A 515 9.12 2.41 -19.44
N TYR A 516 8.17 1.72 -18.82
CA TYR A 516 8.28 0.29 -18.50
C TYR A 516 7.69 -0.60 -19.57
N GLN A 517 6.70 -0.12 -20.34
CA GLN A 517 6.04 -0.84 -21.43
C GLN A 517 5.47 -2.20 -20.96
N MET A 518 4.82 -2.22 -19.81
CA MET A 518 4.26 -3.44 -19.24
C MET A 518 2.93 -3.80 -19.90
N ARG A 519 2.68 -5.09 -20.08
CA ARG A 519 1.41 -5.61 -20.62
C ARG A 519 0.30 -5.52 -19.56
N ASP A 520 0.64 -5.82 -18.34
CA ASP A 520 -0.21 -5.81 -17.14
C ASP A 520 0.68 -5.74 -15.88
N LEU A 521 0.07 -5.87 -14.70
CA LEU A 521 0.80 -5.93 -13.43
C LEU A 521 0.77 -7.35 -12.81
N THR A 522 0.73 -8.37 -13.64
CA THR A 522 0.86 -9.76 -13.16
C THR A 522 2.29 -10.05 -12.68
N ILE A 523 2.43 -11.10 -11.90
CA ILE A 523 3.75 -11.55 -11.40
C ILE A 523 4.75 -11.71 -12.55
N PRO A 524 4.43 -12.40 -13.67
CA PRO A 524 5.33 -12.51 -14.81
C PRO A 524 5.80 -11.15 -15.36
N SER A 525 4.91 -10.17 -15.49
CA SER A 525 5.27 -8.84 -16.01
C SER A 525 6.20 -8.07 -15.07
N TRP A 526 6.02 -8.19 -13.76
CA TRP A 526 6.91 -7.57 -12.77
C TRP A 526 8.28 -8.25 -12.71
N VAL A 527 8.33 -9.59 -12.76
CA VAL A 527 9.58 -10.35 -12.81
C VAL A 527 10.36 -10.01 -14.09
N GLU A 528 9.69 -9.90 -15.24
CA GLU A 528 10.32 -9.43 -16.48
C GLU A 528 10.93 -8.03 -16.33
N LEU A 529 10.19 -7.08 -15.72
CA LEU A 529 10.70 -5.74 -15.46
C LEU A 529 11.92 -5.76 -14.52
N ALA A 530 11.88 -6.54 -13.44
CA ALA A 530 12.99 -6.71 -12.51
C ALA A 530 14.25 -7.25 -13.23
N GLN A 531 14.10 -8.31 -14.03
CA GLN A 531 15.18 -8.86 -14.84
C GLN A 531 15.74 -7.86 -15.87
N ARG A 532 14.90 -6.99 -16.46
CA ARG A 532 15.37 -5.91 -17.33
C ARG A 532 16.18 -4.89 -16.54
N LEU A 533 15.70 -4.46 -15.37
CA LEU A 533 16.41 -3.55 -14.47
C LEU A 533 17.75 -4.13 -13.98
N ALA A 534 17.87 -5.44 -13.87
CA ALA A 534 19.12 -6.12 -13.53
C ALA A 534 20.22 -6.01 -14.59
N ARG A 535 19.92 -5.59 -15.84
CA ARG A 535 20.85 -5.56 -16.99
C ARG A 535 21.49 -4.17 -17.18
N PRO A 536 22.63 -3.83 -16.52
CA PRO A 536 23.12 -2.45 -16.45
C PRO A 536 23.55 -1.87 -17.80
N LYS A 537 24.15 -2.67 -18.68
CA LYS A 537 24.63 -2.22 -20.01
C LYS A 537 23.50 -2.11 -21.03
N LYS A 538 22.61 -3.09 -21.07
CA LYS A 538 21.53 -3.18 -22.07
C LYS A 538 20.38 -2.22 -21.75
N GLU A 539 20.07 -2.02 -20.49
CA GLU A 539 18.90 -1.27 -20.01
C GLU A 539 19.29 0.00 -19.21
N ALA A 540 20.42 0.61 -19.58
CA ALA A 540 20.94 1.78 -18.86
C ALA A 540 19.93 2.95 -18.77
N GLU A 541 19.19 3.24 -19.84
CA GLU A 541 18.19 4.31 -19.85
C GLU A 541 16.97 3.93 -19.00
N LEU A 542 16.53 2.66 -19.02
CA LEU A 542 15.44 2.17 -18.16
C LEU A 542 15.80 2.31 -16.68
N ARG A 543 17.01 1.91 -16.29
CA ARG A 543 17.54 2.05 -14.93
C ARG A 543 17.60 3.52 -14.48
N LYS A 544 18.04 4.41 -15.36
CA LYS A 544 18.07 5.87 -15.10
C LYS A 544 16.66 6.42 -14.89
N ARG A 545 15.68 5.96 -15.66
CA ARG A 545 14.28 6.34 -15.51
C ARG A 545 13.69 5.78 -14.21
N PHE A 546 13.95 4.51 -13.89
CA PHE A 546 13.53 3.87 -12.64
C PHE A 546 14.04 4.68 -11.44
N LYS A 547 15.34 4.94 -11.34
CA LYS A 547 15.92 5.77 -10.28
C LYS A 547 15.30 7.17 -10.21
N LYS A 548 15.05 7.79 -11.36
CA LYS A 548 14.42 9.11 -11.43
C LYS A 548 13.00 9.10 -10.88
N TYR A 549 12.20 8.08 -11.19
CA TYR A 549 10.82 7.99 -10.70
C TYR A 549 10.80 7.58 -9.24
N MET A 550 11.69 6.69 -8.83
CA MET A 550 11.83 6.26 -7.45
C MET A 550 11.99 7.44 -6.49
N TYR A 551 12.83 8.40 -6.83
CA TYR A 551 13.09 9.60 -6.04
C TYR A 551 12.51 10.89 -6.65
N GLN A 552 11.68 10.77 -7.69
CA GLN A 552 11.00 11.87 -8.38
C GLN A 552 11.93 13.00 -8.81
N GLY A 553 13.16 12.66 -9.16
CA GLY A 553 14.25 13.59 -9.54
C GLY A 553 14.96 14.23 -8.34
N GLY A 554 14.63 13.83 -7.12
CA GLY A 554 15.36 14.11 -5.89
C GLY A 554 16.56 13.19 -5.69
N ARG A 555 17.00 13.09 -4.45
CA ARG A 555 18.03 12.14 -3.98
C ARG A 555 17.38 11.24 -2.94
N GLU A 556 18.00 10.12 -2.65
CA GLU A 556 17.60 9.32 -1.50
C GLU A 556 17.62 10.16 -0.23
N GLY A 557 16.52 10.07 0.55
CA GLY A 557 16.29 10.88 1.75
C GLY A 557 17.18 10.49 2.93
#